data_724bd19f8ae11378908f13762d4c2e5e
#
_entry.id   724bd19f8ae11378908f13762d4c2e5e
#
_cell.length_a   1.000
_cell.length_b   1.000
_cell.length_c   1.000
_cell.angle_alpha   90.00
_cell.angle_beta   90.00
_cell.angle_gamma   90.00
#
_symmetry.space_group_name_H-M   'P 1'
#
loop_
_entity.id
_entity.type
_entity.pdbx_description
1 polymer ?
#
loop_
_entity_poly.entity_id
_entity_poly.type
_entity_poly.pdbx_seq_one_letter_code
_entity_poly.pdbx_strand_id
1 'polypeptide(L)'
;MRNDAVQNDTWLLDPLMTEQVARPPILTHDMSIQPRLNETPDIFSRRLYQYTKGAPALCGTTARLLSLHSTPFLCKALDAYMLRFHFQRYPIDIALRYFLALEHLPTESQQIDRILMAFARRYAACNPDTTNTDTTYFLSFALLLLYTCLLYTS
;
A
#
# COMPACT_ATOMS: atom_id res chain seq x y z
N MET A 1 -22.08 -18.64 -9.60
CA MET A 1 -21.93 -18.68 -9.31
C MET A 1 -21.79 -18.70 -8.91
N ARG A 2 -21.33 -18.08 -9.08
CA ARG A 2 -20.84 -17.82 -8.60
C ARG A 2 -20.99 -17.73 -7.82
N ASN A 3 -20.57 -17.15 -7.76
CA ASN A 3 -20.42 -16.85 -6.85
C ASN A 3 -20.30 -16.73 -6.36
N ASP A 4 -19.88 -16.24 -6.39
CA ASP A 4 -19.66 -15.92 -5.66
C ASP A 4 -19.71 -15.49 -5.55
N ALA A 5 -19.79 -14.96 -5.70
CA ALA A 5 -19.75 -14.64 -5.29
C ALA A 5 -19.80 -14.06 -5.30
N VAL A 6 -19.46 -13.48 -5.46
CA VAL A 6 -19.47 -13.27 -5.20
C VAL A 6 -19.47 -12.89 -5.14
N GLN A 7 -19.04 -12.25 -5.17
CA GLN A 7 -18.90 -12.15 -4.91
C GLN A 7 -18.84 -11.64 -4.83
N ASN A 8 -18.48 -10.74 -5.05
CA ASN A 8 -18.32 -10.34 -4.92
C ASN A 8 -18.29 -9.51 -4.97
N ASP A 9 -18.02 -8.66 -4.96
CA ASP A 9 -17.90 -7.95 -4.82
C ASP A 9 -18.11 -6.91 -4.80
N THR A 10 -18.18 -6.35 -4.39
CA THR A 10 -18.32 -5.56 -4.40
C THR A 10 -17.99 -4.55 -4.11
N TRP A 11 -17.66 -3.76 -4.17
CA TRP A 11 -17.01 -3.03 -3.51
C TRP A 11 -17.45 -1.96 -3.23
N LEU A 12 -17.96 -1.93 -3.50
CA LEU A 12 -18.44 -1.62 -3.29
C LEU A 12 -19.32 -1.55 -3.35
N LEU A 13 -19.56 -1.24 -3.38
CA LEU A 13 -20.32 -1.58 -3.38
C LEU A 13 -21.06 -2.05 -3.69
N ASP A 14 -21.14 -2.00 -3.95
CA ASP A 14 -21.70 -2.62 -4.09
C ASP A 14 -22.33 -3.14 -4.55
N PRO A 15 -22.98 -2.89 -4.79
CA PRO A 15 -23.46 -3.46 -5.20
C PRO A 15 -23.86 -3.40 -5.81
N LEU A 16 -23.86 -2.92 -5.79
CA LEU A 16 -23.86 -3.08 -6.10
C LEU A 16 -23.60 -2.88 -6.54
N MET A 17 -23.40 -2.32 -6.66
CA MET A 17 -22.94 -2.45 -6.75
C MET A 17 -22.85 -2.87 -7.02
N THR A 18 -23.19 -2.60 -7.45
CA THR A 18 -22.93 -3.24 -7.61
C THR A 18 -22.72 -3.51 -8.27
N GLU A 19 -22.80 -3.35 -8.58
CA GLU A 19 -22.40 -3.68 -9.02
C GLU A 19 -22.02 -3.80 -9.26
N GLN A 20 -22.35 -3.49 -9.61
CA GLN A 20 -21.46 -3.66 -9.48
C GLN A 20 -20.89 -3.13 -8.85
N VAL A 21 -22.05 -2.77 -7.91
CA VAL A 21 -20.88 -2.30 -7.42
C VAL A 21 -19.77 -3.17 -7.65
N ALA A 22 -19.33 -2.88 -8.54
CA ALA A 22 -18.25 -3.74 -8.92
C ALA A 22 -17.19 -3.74 -7.87
N ARG A 23 -16.71 -4.90 -7.53
CA ARG A 23 -15.51 -5.06 -6.74
C ARG A 23 -14.35 -4.49 -7.51
N PRO A 24 -13.50 -3.68 -6.88
CA PRO A 24 -12.34 -3.18 -7.61
C PRO A 24 -11.44 -4.33 -8.04
N PRO A 25 -10.92 -4.28 -9.23
CA PRO A 25 -9.92 -5.26 -9.68
C PRO A 25 -8.60 -4.94 -8.98
N ILE A 26 -8.35 -5.61 -7.88
CA ILE A 26 -7.23 -5.29 -7.02
C ILE A 26 -6.00 -6.10 -7.38
N LEU A 27 -6.22 -7.38 -7.55
CA LEU A 27 -5.12 -8.32 -7.61
C LEU A 27 -5.11 -8.98 -8.95
N THR A 28 -3.97 -9.46 -9.32
CA THR A 28 -3.82 -10.17 -10.57
C THR A 28 -4.55 -11.51 -10.54
N HIS A 29 -4.61 -12.15 -11.68
CA HIS A 29 -5.34 -13.40 -11.83
C HIS A 29 -4.81 -14.52 -10.92
N ASP A 30 -3.57 -14.42 -10.49
CA ASP A 30 -2.97 -15.43 -9.62
C ASP A 30 -3.19 -15.16 -8.14
N MET A 31 -3.85 -14.04 -7.81
CA MET A 31 -4.11 -13.69 -6.42
C MET A 31 -5.53 -14.07 -6.04
N SER A 32 -5.64 -14.87 -5.00
CA SER A 32 -6.94 -15.33 -4.53
C SER A 32 -7.60 -14.37 -3.55
N ILE A 33 -6.86 -13.39 -3.02
CA ILE A 33 -7.39 -12.54 -1.98
C ILE A 33 -7.96 -11.26 -2.57
N GLN A 34 -9.24 -11.04 -2.34
CA GLN A 34 -10.00 -9.90 -2.83
C GLN A 34 -10.77 -9.28 -1.68
N PRO A 35 -11.15 -8.01 -1.77
CA PRO A 35 -12.05 -7.42 -0.77
C PRO A 35 -13.37 -8.20 -0.72
N ARG A 36 -13.86 -8.39 0.48
CA ARG A 36 -15.16 -9.04 0.68
C ARG A 36 -16.25 -7.99 0.70
N LEU A 37 -17.47 -8.46 0.50
CA LEU A 37 -18.62 -7.57 0.59
C LEU A 37 -18.67 -6.93 2.00
N ASN A 38 -18.83 -5.61 2.02
CA ASN A 38 -18.89 -4.81 3.26
C ASN A 38 -17.60 -4.85 4.10
N GLU A 39 -16.49 -5.29 3.53
CA GLU A 39 -15.21 -5.25 4.22
C GLU A 39 -14.64 -3.83 4.16
N THR A 40 -14.17 -3.33 5.30
CA THR A 40 -13.55 -1.99 5.35
C THR A 40 -12.09 -2.06 4.90
N PRO A 41 -11.53 -0.92 4.43
CA PRO A 41 -10.13 -0.91 3.97
C PRO A 41 -9.12 -1.38 5.02
N ASP A 42 -9.34 -1.04 6.29
CA ASP A 42 -8.41 -1.43 7.35
C ASP A 42 -8.49 -2.94 7.64
N ILE A 43 -9.68 -3.51 7.60
CA ILE A 43 -9.84 -4.96 7.76
C ILE A 43 -9.20 -5.69 6.59
N PHE A 44 -9.45 -5.20 5.37
CA PHE A 44 -8.85 -5.79 4.19
C PHE A 44 -7.32 -5.73 4.22
N SER A 45 -6.76 -4.58 4.60
CA SER A 45 -5.30 -4.43 4.66
C SER A 45 -4.68 -5.39 5.68
N ARG A 46 -5.35 -5.58 6.83
CA ARG A 46 -4.89 -6.52 7.85
C ARG A 46 -4.92 -7.95 7.35
N ARG A 47 -6.00 -8.31 6.68
CA ARG A 47 -6.16 -9.66 6.13
C ARG A 47 -5.16 -9.92 5.01
N LEU A 48 -4.93 -8.93 4.15
CA LEU A 48 -3.93 -9.06 3.09
C LEU A 48 -2.52 -9.21 3.67
N TYR A 49 -2.20 -8.43 4.68
CA TYR A 49 -0.90 -8.56 5.33
C TYR A 49 -0.69 -9.95 5.94
N GLN A 50 -1.70 -10.48 6.62
CA GLN A 50 -1.59 -11.84 7.17
C GLN A 50 -1.39 -12.88 6.07
N TYR A 51 -2.05 -12.69 4.95
CA TYR A 51 -1.91 -13.59 3.82
C TYR A 51 -0.48 -13.54 3.23
N THR A 52 0.01 -12.33 2.96
CA THR A 52 1.34 -12.18 2.36
C THR A 52 2.44 -12.61 3.33
N LYS A 53 2.28 -12.30 4.60
CA LYS A 53 3.24 -12.67 5.63
C LYS A 53 3.37 -14.19 5.75
N GLY A 54 2.28 -14.91 5.57
CA GLY A 54 2.27 -16.36 5.69
C GLY A 54 2.77 -17.09 4.45
N ALA A 55 3.00 -16.40 3.35
CA ALA A 55 3.43 -16.99 2.09
C ALA A 55 4.83 -16.48 1.74
N PRO A 56 5.88 -17.33 1.80
CA PRO A 56 7.26 -16.85 1.59
C PRO A 56 7.45 -16.08 0.29
N ALA A 57 6.79 -16.51 -0.79
CA ALA A 57 6.91 -15.84 -2.08
C ALA A 57 6.27 -14.45 -2.10
N LEU A 58 5.41 -14.13 -1.15
CA LEU A 58 4.68 -12.87 -1.10
C LEU A 58 5.14 -11.97 0.04
N CYS A 59 6.11 -12.43 0.83
CA CYS A 59 6.60 -11.64 1.95
C CYS A 59 7.18 -10.32 1.44
N GLY A 60 6.78 -9.21 2.07
CA GLY A 60 7.24 -7.88 1.65
C GLY A 60 6.52 -7.32 0.43
N THR A 61 5.37 -7.88 0.04
CA THR A 61 4.64 -7.39 -1.14
C THR A 61 3.33 -6.71 -0.80
N THR A 62 3.02 -6.52 0.48
CA THR A 62 1.72 -5.96 0.87
C THR A 62 1.49 -4.57 0.29
N ALA A 63 2.46 -3.67 0.46
CA ALA A 63 2.32 -2.31 -0.07
C ALA A 63 2.24 -2.32 -1.60
N ARG A 64 3.01 -3.19 -2.24
CA ARG A 64 2.96 -3.32 -3.70
C ARG A 64 1.58 -3.74 -4.17
N LEU A 65 0.96 -4.71 -3.51
CA LEU A 65 -0.37 -5.17 -3.88
C LEU A 65 -1.43 -4.09 -3.63
N LEU A 66 -1.32 -3.36 -2.52
CA LEU A 66 -2.27 -2.29 -2.20
C LEU A 66 -2.11 -1.06 -3.10
N SER A 67 -1.00 -0.94 -3.81
CA SER A 67 -0.75 0.19 -4.71
C SER A 67 -1.05 -0.11 -6.18
N LEU A 68 -1.57 -1.31 -6.50
CA LEU A 68 -1.82 -1.70 -7.88
C LEU A 68 -2.79 -0.77 -8.60
N HIS A 69 -3.79 -0.26 -7.90
CA HIS A 69 -4.79 0.63 -8.48
C HIS A 69 -5.03 1.82 -7.57
N SER A 70 -5.49 2.92 -8.15
CA SER A 70 -5.70 4.17 -7.42
C SER A 70 -7.14 4.34 -6.93
N THR A 71 -7.85 3.25 -6.69
CA THR A 71 -9.22 3.33 -6.16
C THR A 71 -9.21 3.90 -4.74
N PRO A 72 -10.26 4.63 -4.34
CA PRO A 72 -10.33 5.15 -2.96
C PRO A 72 -10.21 4.05 -1.91
N PHE A 73 -10.79 2.88 -2.17
CA PHE A 73 -10.71 1.75 -1.25
C PHE A 73 -9.26 1.33 -1.02
N LEU A 74 -8.50 1.14 -2.11
CA LEU A 74 -7.11 0.70 -2.00
C LEU A 74 -6.21 1.77 -1.42
N CYS A 75 -6.45 3.04 -1.74
CA CYS A 75 -5.69 4.13 -1.13
C CYS A 75 -5.86 4.14 0.38
N LYS A 76 -7.10 3.97 0.86
CA LYS A 76 -7.36 3.90 2.30
C LYS A 76 -6.77 2.65 2.93
N ALA A 77 -6.81 1.52 2.20
CA ALA A 77 -6.21 0.28 2.69
C ALA A 77 -4.69 0.41 2.81
N LEU A 78 -4.04 1.09 1.85
CA LEU A 78 -2.61 1.34 1.92
C LEU A 78 -2.27 2.24 3.11
N ASP A 79 -3.04 3.32 3.32
CA ASP A 79 -2.84 4.17 4.49
C ASP A 79 -3.02 3.40 5.79
N ALA A 80 -4.01 2.52 5.86
CA ALA A 80 -4.23 1.68 7.03
C ALA A 80 -3.07 0.71 7.25
N TYR A 81 -2.51 0.16 6.17
CA TYR A 81 -1.33 -0.69 6.28
C TYR A 81 -0.14 0.08 6.85
N MET A 82 0.02 1.34 6.43
CA MET A 82 1.15 2.16 6.90
C MET A 82 1.09 2.43 8.41
N LEU A 83 -0.08 2.31 9.04
CA LEU A 83 -0.17 2.47 10.49
C LEU A 83 0.66 1.43 11.26
N ARG A 84 1.09 0.37 10.63
CA ARG A 84 1.96 -0.64 11.25
C ARG A 84 3.37 -0.12 11.49
N PHE A 85 3.77 0.93 10.79
CA PHE A 85 5.11 1.48 10.88
C PHE A 85 5.12 2.65 11.85
N HIS A 86 6.13 2.68 12.71
CA HIS A 86 6.29 3.71 13.73
C HIS A 86 7.58 4.45 13.47
N PHE A 87 7.45 5.68 12.99
CA PHE A 87 8.60 6.48 12.55
C PHE A 87 8.91 7.64 13.50
N GLN A 88 8.37 7.64 14.71
CA GLN A 88 8.56 8.72 15.65
C GLN A 88 10.05 8.94 15.92
N ARG A 89 10.51 10.17 15.69
CA ARG A 89 11.88 10.61 15.97
C ARG A 89 12.96 9.95 15.13
N TYR A 90 12.60 9.15 14.15
CA TYR A 90 13.58 8.65 13.21
C TYR A 90 13.87 9.72 12.16
N PRO A 91 15.16 9.93 11.79
CA PRO A 91 15.45 10.72 10.59
C PRO A 91 14.79 10.08 9.37
N ILE A 92 14.42 10.92 8.42
CA ILE A 92 13.63 10.45 7.27
C ILE A 92 14.37 9.38 6.46
N ASP A 93 15.70 9.52 6.31
CA ASP A 93 16.48 8.53 5.55
C ASP A 93 16.50 7.18 6.25
N ILE A 94 16.58 7.18 7.57
CA ILE A 94 16.53 5.93 8.35
C ILE A 94 15.16 5.31 8.27
N ALA A 95 14.10 6.12 8.41
CA ALA A 95 12.73 5.64 8.33
C ALA A 95 12.44 5.04 6.95
N LEU A 96 12.89 5.70 5.89
CA LEU A 96 12.67 5.22 4.53
C LEU A 96 13.45 3.91 4.30
N ARG A 97 14.68 3.83 4.74
CA ARG A 97 15.47 2.59 4.61
C ARG A 97 14.84 1.45 5.38
N TYR A 98 14.32 1.72 6.58
CA TYR A 98 13.64 0.70 7.36
C TYR A 98 12.42 0.17 6.61
N PHE A 99 11.61 1.09 6.06
CA PHE A 99 10.44 0.70 5.28
C PHE A 99 10.84 -0.13 4.05
N LEU A 100 11.85 0.32 3.30
CA LEU A 100 12.29 -0.36 2.08
C LEU A 100 12.98 -1.70 2.36
N ALA A 101 13.45 -1.91 3.59
CA ALA A 101 13.98 -3.21 3.97
C ALA A 101 12.88 -4.24 4.19
N LEU A 102 11.67 -3.78 4.50
CA LEU A 102 10.54 -4.67 4.78
C LEU A 102 9.58 -4.81 3.61
N GLU A 103 9.54 -3.82 2.70
CA GLU A 103 8.59 -3.81 1.60
C GLU A 103 9.34 -3.65 0.28
N HIS A 104 9.02 -4.53 -0.65
CA HIS A 104 9.64 -4.49 -1.97
C HIS A 104 8.93 -3.47 -2.84
N LEU A 105 9.66 -2.50 -3.34
CA LEU A 105 9.07 -1.52 -4.25
C LEU A 105 8.76 -2.18 -5.59
N PRO A 106 7.63 -1.79 -6.20
CA PRO A 106 7.33 -2.19 -7.57
C PRO A 106 8.24 -1.46 -8.55
N THR A 107 8.17 -1.86 -9.81
CA THR A 107 8.92 -1.20 -10.88
C THR A 107 8.10 -0.13 -11.58
N GLU A 108 6.80 -0.13 -11.41
CA GLU A 108 5.91 0.79 -12.11
C GLU A 108 5.82 2.10 -11.33
N SER A 109 6.09 3.21 -12.03
CA SER A 109 6.30 4.51 -11.38
C SER A 109 5.06 5.01 -10.63
N GLN A 110 3.86 4.74 -11.14
CA GLN A 110 2.64 5.19 -10.47
C GLN A 110 2.40 4.43 -9.16
N GLN A 111 2.80 3.17 -9.11
CA GLN A 111 2.74 2.43 -7.86
C GLN A 111 3.75 2.95 -6.84
N ILE A 112 4.97 3.24 -7.30
CA ILE A 112 6.00 3.84 -6.45
C ILE A 112 5.49 5.16 -5.87
N ASP A 113 4.88 5.99 -6.71
CA ASP A 113 4.34 7.28 -6.27
C ASP A 113 3.29 7.09 -5.17
N ARG A 114 2.37 6.16 -5.35
CA ARG A 114 1.33 5.89 -4.34
C ARG A 114 1.93 5.40 -3.03
N ILE A 115 2.95 4.55 -3.09
CA ILE A 115 3.62 4.04 -1.89
C ILE A 115 4.37 5.15 -1.18
N LEU A 116 5.12 5.98 -1.92
CA LEU A 116 5.87 7.09 -1.31
C LEU A 116 4.94 8.12 -0.69
N MET A 117 3.80 8.39 -1.33
CA MET A 117 2.82 9.31 -0.76
C MET A 117 2.24 8.77 0.55
N ALA A 118 1.93 7.48 0.59
CA ALA A 118 1.44 6.85 1.81
C ALA A 118 2.51 6.85 2.90
N PHE A 119 3.76 6.59 2.54
CA PHE A 119 4.89 6.69 3.47
C PHE A 119 4.99 8.11 4.02
N ALA A 120 4.91 9.11 3.13
CA ALA A 120 5.04 10.52 3.53
C ALA A 120 3.94 10.94 4.51
N ARG A 121 2.70 10.54 4.24
CA ARG A 121 1.59 10.83 5.16
C ARG A 121 1.84 10.19 6.52
N ARG A 122 2.30 8.95 6.53
CA ARG A 122 2.57 8.26 7.80
C ARG A 122 3.72 8.88 8.56
N TYR A 123 4.83 9.19 7.86
CA TYR A 123 5.99 9.80 8.51
C TYR A 123 5.62 11.16 9.10
N ALA A 124 4.92 11.99 8.34
CA ALA A 124 4.50 13.31 8.82
C ALA A 124 3.55 13.19 10.02
N ALA A 125 2.65 12.21 10.01
CA ALA A 125 1.75 11.99 11.15
C ALA A 125 2.53 11.56 12.40
N CYS A 126 3.63 10.83 12.24
CA CYS A 126 4.48 10.44 13.36
C CYS A 126 5.36 11.58 13.86
N ASN A 127 5.63 12.59 13.01
CA ASN A 127 6.56 13.68 13.33
C ASN A 127 5.97 15.04 12.95
N PRO A 128 4.80 15.40 13.51
CA PRO A 128 4.07 16.59 13.06
C PRO A 128 4.79 17.90 13.35
N ASP A 129 5.67 17.91 14.35
CA ASP A 129 6.37 19.13 14.75
C ASP A 129 7.57 19.45 13.86
N THR A 130 8.02 18.50 13.06
CA THR A 130 9.26 18.66 12.29
C THR A 130 9.03 18.70 10.78
N THR A 131 7.88 18.20 10.30
CA THR A 131 7.68 18.10 8.86
C THR A 131 6.19 18.01 8.53
N ASN A 132 5.90 18.09 7.24
CA ASN A 132 4.55 17.87 6.70
C ASN A 132 4.63 16.85 5.56
N THR A 133 3.47 16.44 5.06
CA THR A 133 3.39 15.42 4.04
C THR A 133 4.12 15.81 2.76
N ASP A 134 3.95 17.03 2.28
CA ASP A 134 4.55 17.44 1.02
C ASP A 134 6.07 17.43 1.09
N THR A 135 6.63 18.03 2.13
CA THR A 135 8.07 18.05 2.34
C THR A 135 8.61 16.62 2.45
N THR A 136 7.93 15.79 3.22
CA THR A 136 8.34 14.39 3.38
C THR A 136 8.30 13.64 2.06
N TYR A 137 7.27 13.87 1.25
CA TYR A 137 7.15 13.22 -0.04
C TYR A 137 8.33 13.57 -0.95
N PHE A 138 8.64 14.88 -1.07
CA PHE A 138 9.74 15.30 -1.94
C PHE A 138 11.09 14.77 -1.46
N LEU A 139 11.32 14.79 -0.15
CA LEU A 139 12.56 14.22 0.40
C LEU A 139 12.66 12.73 0.18
N SER A 140 11.56 12.01 0.35
CA SER A 140 11.53 10.56 0.14
C SER A 140 11.84 10.21 -1.31
N PHE A 141 11.25 10.97 -2.24
CA PHE A 141 11.49 10.77 -3.66
C PHE A 141 12.96 11.03 -4.01
N ALA A 142 13.52 12.14 -3.50
CA ALA A 142 14.92 12.48 -3.73
C ALA A 142 15.86 11.40 -3.16
N LEU A 143 15.56 10.91 -1.96
CA LEU A 143 16.35 9.84 -1.35
C LEU A 143 16.27 8.55 -2.16
N LEU A 144 15.09 8.22 -2.66
CA LEU A 144 14.93 7.03 -3.48
C LEU A 144 15.74 7.13 -4.77
N LEU A 145 15.72 8.29 -5.43
CA LEU A 145 16.55 8.52 -6.62
C LEU A 145 18.04 8.39 -6.28
N LEU A 146 18.46 8.93 -5.14
CA LEU A 146 19.84 8.83 -4.73
C LEU A 146 20.25 7.37 -4.48
N TYR A 147 19.41 6.60 -3.81
CA TYR A 147 19.67 5.18 -3.57
C TYR A 147 19.80 4.43 -4.89
N THR A 148 18.92 4.72 -5.84
CA THR A 148 18.96 4.09 -7.15
C THR A 148 20.27 4.43 -7.88
N CYS A 149 20.68 5.70 -7.86
CA CYS A 149 21.93 6.12 -8.48
C CYS A 149 23.14 5.40 -7.86
N LEU A 150 23.17 5.30 -6.53
CA LEU A 150 24.28 4.63 -5.84
C LEU A 150 24.36 3.15 -6.20
N LEU A 151 23.21 2.49 -6.36
CA LEU A 151 23.19 1.08 -6.76
C LEU A 151 23.71 0.88 -8.17
N TYR A 152 23.43 1.83 -9.08
CA TYR A 152 23.88 1.70 -10.46
C TYR A 152 25.35 2.11 -10.67
N THR A 153 25.92 2.91 -9.76
CA THR A 153 27.30 3.38 -9.89
C THR A 153 28.29 2.54 -9.10
N SER A 154 27.82 1.67 -8.23
CA SER A 154 28.70 0.77 -7.47
C SER A 154 28.70 -0.66 -8.04
#